data_6e089ecfac97f64fd73bbe983573b712
#
_entry.id   6e089ecfac97f64fd73bbe983573b712
#
_cell.length_a   1.000
_cell.length_b   1.000
_cell.length_c   1.000
_cell.angle_alpha   90.00
_cell.angle_beta   90.00
_cell.angle_gamma   90.00
#
_symmetry.space_group_name_H-M   'P 1'
#
loop_
_entity.id
_entity.type
_entity.pdbx_description
1 polymer ?
#
loop_
_entity_poly.entity_id
_entity_poly.type
_entity_poly.pdbx_seq_one_letter_code
_entity_poly.pdbx_strand_id
1 'polypeptide(L)'
;MMRNIIPPDVLKTMIPQEYEDWREGGEDLRRELTHAVMRDLDCPAHWDLNGEYLSEFGGFFPVQIRFTPSHGNFSLAVCSPGDISPSWMVVFIPASGRPFSVICTLPAWSPEVISHTLSLVARLDADGYSQASIISVLAMEGTL
;
A
#
# COMPACT_ATOMS: atom_id res chain seq x y z
N MET A 1 -7.15 -14.75 23.59
CA MET A 1 -6.54 -13.52 24.08
C MET A 1 -6.46 -12.51 22.94
N MET A 2 -7.01 -11.35 23.14
CA MET A 2 -6.94 -10.31 22.13
C MET A 2 -5.56 -9.66 22.15
N ARG A 3 -4.94 -9.61 20.99
CA ARG A 3 -3.71 -8.84 20.83
C ARG A 3 -4.05 -7.39 20.60
N ASN A 4 -3.16 -6.53 21.07
CA ASN A 4 -3.28 -5.11 20.78
C ASN A 4 -2.79 -4.86 19.36
N ILE A 5 -3.72 -4.61 18.46
CA ILE A 5 -3.39 -4.22 17.10
C ILE A 5 -3.13 -2.73 17.13
N ILE A 6 -2.01 -2.31 16.56
CA ILE A 6 -1.70 -0.88 16.49
C ILE A 6 -2.55 -0.28 15.37
N PRO A 7 -3.44 0.66 15.69
CA PRO A 7 -4.24 1.31 14.65
C PRO A 7 -3.35 2.02 13.63
N PRO A 8 -3.73 2.03 12.35
CA PRO A 8 -2.93 2.69 11.31
C PRO A 8 -2.64 4.16 11.58
N ASP A 9 -3.55 4.88 12.18
CA ASP A 9 -3.34 6.29 12.51
C ASP A 9 -2.34 6.49 13.66
N VAL A 10 -2.22 5.51 14.54
CA VAL A 10 -1.21 5.53 15.61
C VAL A 10 0.15 5.15 15.04
N LEU A 11 0.19 4.19 14.14
CA LEU A 11 1.43 3.72 13.54
C LEU A 11 2.23 4.87 12.92
N LYS A 12 1.57 5.80 12.27
CA LYS A 12 2.23 6.93 11.62
C LYS A 12 2.91 7.90 12.59
N THR A 13 2.50 7.88 13.86
CA THR A 13 3.04 8.78 14.88
C THR A 13 4.13 8.15 15.73
N MET A 14 4.44 6.87 15.48
CA MET A 14 5.48 6.19 16.22
C MET A 14 6.85 6.79 15.95
N ILE A 15 7.64 6.95 17.01
CA ILE A 15 9.04 7.30 16.85
C ILE A 15 9.80 6.08 16.31
N PRO A 16 10.97 6.29 15.65
CA PRO A 16 11.68 5.19 15.02
C PRO A 16 11.97 3.99 15.94
N GLN A 17 12.28 4.24 17.21
CA GLN A 17 12.56 3.14 18.14
C GLN A 17 11.30 2.33 18.46
N GLU A 18 10.19 2.99 18.71
CA GLU A 18 8.90 2.32 18.95
C GLU A 18 8.51 1.48 17.75
N TYR A 19 8.73 2.02 16.56
CA TYR A 19 8.44 1.33 15.32
C TYR A 19 9.29 0.05 15.19
N GLU A 20 10.58 0.15 15.48
CA GLU A 20 11.49 -1.01 15.43
C GLU A 20 11.07 -2.09 16.43
N ASP A 21 10.76 -1.69 17.66
CA ASP A 21 10.33 -2.62 18.70
C ASP A 21 9.06 -3.34 18.32
N TRP A 22 8.12 -2.61 17.73
CA TRP A 22 6.87 -3.19 17.25
C TRP A 22 7.11 -4.14 16.07
N ARG A 23 7.94 -3.74 15.12
CA ARG A 23 8.26 -4.56 13.96
C ARG A 23 8.87 -5.89 14.37
N GLU A 24 9.71 -5.88 15.38
CA GLU A 24 10.35 -7.09 15.90
C GLU A 24 9.40 -7.97 16.71
N GLY A 25 8.21 -7.50 16.99
CA GLY A 25 7.19 -8.24 17.74
C GLY A 25 6.63 -9.47 17.01
N GLY A 26 7.02 -9.69 15.76
CA GLY A 26 6.79 -10.92 15.04
C GLY A 26 5.74 -10.86 13.95
N GLU A 27 5.68 -11.96 13.19
CA GLU A 27 4.78 -12.09 12.05
C GLU A 27 3.31 -11.97 12.43
N ASP A 28 2.95 -12.43 13.63
CA ASP A 28 1.55 -12.42 14.04
C ASP A 28 1.00 -11.01 14.16
N LEU A 29 1.78 -10.08 14.74
CA LEU A 29 1.36 -8.69 14.85
C LEU A 29 1.24 -8.04 13.48
N ARG A 30 2.22 -8.32 12.61
CA ARG A 30 2.20 -7.79 11.24
C ARG A 30 0.99 -8.31 10.48
N ARG A 31 0.67 -9.58 10.64
CA ARG A 31 -0.49 -10.20 9.99
C ARG A 31 -1.79 -9.57 10.48
N GLU A 32 -1.93 -9.38 11.78
CA GLU A 32 -3.12 -8.76 12.36
C GLU A 32 -3.32 -7.33 11.86
N LEU A 33 -2.23 -6.54 11.84
CA LEU A 33 -2.31 -5.17 11.33
C LEU A 33 -2.61 -5.16 9.83
N THR A 34 -1.99 -6.05 9.07
CA THR A 34 -2.24 -6.17 7.64
C THR A 34 -3.71 -6.44 7.36
N HIS A 35 -4.32 -7.37 8.08
CA HIS A 35 -5.74 -7.67 7.92
C HIS A 35 -6.63 -6.50 8.35
N ALA A 36 -6.25 -5.78 9.39
CA ALA A 36 -6.99 -4.59 9.83
C ALA A 36 -6.99 -3.50 8.75
N VAL A 37 -5.83 -3.28 8.13
CA VAL A 37 -5.71 -2.31 7.04
C VAL A 37 -6.51 -2.77 5.81
N MET A 38 -6.42 -4.05 5.46
CA MET A 38 -7.14 -4.61 4.31
C MET A 38 -8.65 -4.40 4.42
N ARG A 39 -9.19 -4.53 5.62
CA ARG A 39 -10.64 -4.37 5.85
C ARG A 39 -11.13 -2.96 5.58
N ASP A 40 -10.24 -1.98 5.69
CA ASP A 40 -10.61 -0.57 5.49
C ASP A 40 -10.50 -0.13 4.02
N LEU A 41 -9.96 -0.97 3.15
CA LEU A 41 -9.72 -0.63 1.76
C LEU A 41 -10.69 -1.35 0.83
N ASP A 42 -11.15 -0.64 -0.20
CA ASP A 42 -12.00 -1.20 -1.24
C ASP A 42 -11.13 -1.74 -2.38
N CYS A 43 -11.23 -3.05 -2.63
CA CYS A 43 -10.54 -3.67 -3.75
C CYS A 43 -11.38 -3.48 -5.02
N PRO A 44 -10.79 -3.00 -6.12
CA PRO A 44 -11.51 -2.90 -7.37
C PRO A 44 -12.05 -4.25 -7.84
N ALA A 45 -13.19 -4.24 -8.53
CA ALA A 45 -13.80 -5.46 -9.03
C ALA A 45 -12.83 -6.21 -9.95
N HIS A 46 -12.77 -7.52 -9.78
CA HIS A 46 -11.92 -8.43 -10.57
C HIS A 46 -10.41 -8.27 -10.32
N TRP A 47 -10.04 -7.56 -9.25
CA TRP A 47 -8.65 -7.49 -8.81
C TRP A 47 -8.43 -8.44 -7.65
N ASP A 48 -7.23 -9.01 -7.58
CA ASP A 48 -6.82 -9.83 -6.45
C ASP A 48 -6.20 -8.95 -5.36
N LEU A 49 -6.52 -9.27 -4.12
CA LEU A 49 -5.98 -8.59 -2.95
C LEU A 49 -5.17 -9.57 -2.13
N ASN A 50 -3.91 -9.24 -1.91
CA ASN A 50 -3.00 -10.09 -1.13
C ASN A 50 -2.22 -9.27 -0.12
N GLY A 51 -2.27 -9.72 1.14
CA GLY A 51 -1.44 -9.14 2.21
C GLY A 51 -0.11 -9.88 2.28
N GLU A 52 0.97 -9.15 2.08
CA GLU A 52 2.31 -9.73 2.08
C GLU A 52 3.01 -9.48 3.40
N TYR A 53 3.43 -10.55 4.04
CA TYR A 53 4.11 -10.48 5.34
C TYR A 53 5.62 -10.45 5.19
N LEU A 54 6.12 -10.96 4.06
CA LEU A 54 7.53 -10.87 3.70
C LEU A 54 7.62 -9.90 2.54
N SER A 55 8.12 -8.72 2.83
CA SER A 55 8.12 -7.62 1.86
C SER A 55 9.13 -7.86 0.74
N GLU A 56 8.72 -7.59 -0.50
CA GLU A 56 9.63 -7.54 -1.64
C GLU A 56 10.64 -6.39 -1.49
N PHE A 57 10.34 -5.42 -0.66
CA PHE A 57 11.23 -4.29 -0.38
C PHE A 57 12.14 -4.58 0.81
N GLY A 58 12.47 -5.85 1.05
CA GLY A 58 13.41 -6.24 2.07
C GLY A 58 12.91 -6.13 3.50
N GLY A 59 11.59 -6.12 3.71
CA GLY A 59 11.03 -6.04 5.05
C GLY A 59 11.01 -4.64 5.63
N PHE A 60 11.18 -3.61 4.80
CA PHE A 60 11.20 -2.22 5.26
C PHE A 60 9.84 -1.71 5.74
N PHE A 61 8.76 -2.39 5.39
CA PHE A 61 7.41 -1.97 5.76
C PHE A 61 6.72 -3.07 6.55
N PRO A 62 6.14 -2.79 7.73
CA PRO A 62 5.38 -3.80 8.48
C PRO A 62 4.11 -4.23 7.77
N VAL A 63 3.49 -3.34 7.00
CA VAL A 63 2.32 -3.65 6.21
C VAL A 63 2.63 -3.40 4.75
N GLN A 64 2.38 -4.41 3.92
CA GLN A 64 2.43 -4.30 2.48
C GLN A 64 1.28 -5.11 1.92
N ILE A 65 0.40 -4.43 1.17
CA ILE A 65 -0.78 -5.06 0.60
C ILE A 65 -0.72 -4.86 -0.90
N ARG A 66 -0.85 -5.94 -1.64
CA ARG A 66 -0.75 -5.92 -3.09
C ARG A 66 -2.11 -6.10 -3.73
N PHE A 67 -2.44 -5.22 -4.66
CA PHE A 67 -3.64 -5.25 -5.46
C PHE A 67 -3.24 -5.51 -6.90
N THR A 68 -3.75 -6.59 -7.51
CA THR A 68 -3.33 -7.00 -8.84
C THR A 68 -4.55 -7.19 -9.73
N PRO A 69 -4.65 -6.46 -10.86
CA PRO A 69 -5.71 -6.70 -11.82
C PRO A 69 -5.60 -8.08 -12.45
N SER A 70 -6.71 -8.59 -12.97
CA SER A 70 -6.76 -9.96 -13.50
C SER A 70 -5.79 -10.23 -14.65
N HIS A 71 -5.45 -9.19 -15.44
CA HIS A 71 -4.47 -9.36 -16.52
C HIS A 71 -3.03 -9.50 -16.01
N GLY A 72 -2.76 -9.03 -14.78
CA GLY A 72 -1.45 -9.20 -14.15
C GLY A 72 -0.30 -8.39 -14.74
N ASN A 73 -0.59 -7.35 -15.55
CA ASN A 73 0.46 -6.57 -16.21
C ASN A 73 1.13 -5.57 -15.29
N PHE A 74 0.53 -5.29 -14.15
CA PHE A 74 1.10 -4.47 -13.09
C PHE A 74 0.42 -4.84 -11.78
N SER A 75 0.91 -4.30 -10.69
CA SER A 75 0.22 -4.33 -9.39
C SER A 75 0.43 -3.02 -8.66
N LEU A 76 -0.41 -2.78 -7.65
CA LEU A 76 -0.28 -1.64 -6.75
C LEU A 76 0.02 -2.17 -5.36
N ALA A 77 1.04 -1.61 -4.71
CA ALA A 77 1.36 -1.96 -3.33
C ALA A 77 1.03 -0.79 -2.41
N VAL A 78 0.24 -1.06 -1.38
CA VAL A 78 -0.03 -0.11 -0.30
C VAL A 78 0.95 -0.44 0.82
N CYS A 79 1.82 0.51 1.14
CA CYS A 79 2.89 0.31 2.12
C CYS A 79 2.70 1.24 3.30
N SER A 80 2.80 0.69 4.51
CA SER A 80 2.78 1.48 5.74
C SER A 80 4.07 2.25 5.90
N PRO A 81 4.10 3.25 6.81
CA PRO A 81 5.37 3.88 7.21
C PRO A 81 6.40 2.83 7.63
N GLY A 82 7.64 3.07 7.31
CA GLY A 82 8.72 2.14 7.57
C GLY A 82 10.08 2.83 7.55
N ASP A 83 11.13 2.04 7.43
CA ASP A 83 12.51 2.56 7.47
C ASP A 83 12.83 3.50 6.31
N ILE A 84 12.18 3.29 5.16
CA ILE A 84 12.45 4.07 3.96
C ILE A 84 11.68 5.39 3.97
N SER A 85 10.46 5.37 4.47
CA SER A 85 9.57 6.53 4.39
C SER A 85 8.69 6.62 5.64
N PRO A 86 8.51 7.84 6.20
CA PRO A 86 7.61 8.04 7.32
C PRO A 86 6.14 8.10 6.89
N SER A 87 5.86 7.99 5.60
CA SER A 87 4.52 8.15 5.05
C SER A 87 3.95 6.85 4.54
N TRP A 88 2.63 6.74 4.49
CA TRP A 88 1.95 5.72 3.73
C TRP A 88 2.17 5.98 2.24
N MET A 89 2.31 4.93 1.46
CA MET A 89 2.56 5.05 0.02
C MET A 89 1.72 4.05 -0.76
N VAL A 90 1.34 4.45 -1.97
CA VAL A 90 0.86 3.52 -2.98
C VAL A 90 1.90 3.49 -4.10
N VAL A 91 2.39 2.31 -4.42
CA VAL A 91 3.47 2.12 -5.39
C VAL A 91 2.95 1.33 -6.58
N PHE A 92 3.20 1.85 -7.78
CA PHE A 92 2.87 1.18 -9.04
C PHE A 92 4.05 0.28 -9.43
N ILE A 93 3.78 -1.02 -9.58
CA ILE A 93 4.81 -2.02 -9.87
C ILE A 93 4.47 -2.71 -11.19
N PRO A 94 5.24 -2.49 -12.27
CA PRO A 94 5.00 -3.20 -13.52
C PRO A 94 5.31 -4.70 -13.37
N ALA A 95 4.81 -5.52 -14.29
CA ALA A 95 5.01 -6.96 -14.22
C ALA A 95 6.49 -7.38 -14.22
N SER A 96 7.35 -6.56 -14.85
CA SER A 96 8.80 -6.76 -14.84
C SER A 96 9.44 -6.52 -13.47
N GLY A 97 8.68 -5.88 -12.53
CA GLY A 97 9.17 -5.50 -11.22
C GLY A 97 9.91 -4.18 -11.19
N ARG A 98 10.29 -3.62 -12.33
CA ARG A 98 11.07 -2.37 -12.41
C ARG A 98 10.73 -1.60 -13.67
N PRO A 99 10.83 -0.26 -13.62
CA PRO A 99 10.92 0.56 -12.41
C PRO A 99 9.57 0.61 -11.71
N PHE A 100 9.54 0.76 -10.40
CA PHE A 100 8.30 1.07 -9.71
C PHE A 100 8.21 2.57 -9.43
N SER A 101 6.97 3.06 -9.33
CA SER A 101 6.69 4.48 -9.17
C SER A 101 5.77 4.71 -7.99
N VAL A 102 6.12 5.66 -7.14
CA VAL A 102 5.22 6.07 -6.04
C VAL A 102 4.16 6.98 -6.66
N ILE A 103 2.90 6.55 -6.58
CA ILE A 103 1.78 7.29 -7.19
C ILE A 103 0.91 8.01 -6.15
N CYS A 104 1.11 7.74 -4.88
CA CYS A 104 0.39 8.41 -3.81
C CYS A 104 1.23 8.36 -2.54
N THR A 105 1.32 9.47 -1.83
CA THR A 105 2.02 9.57 -0.56
C THR A 105 1.11 10.28 0.44
N LEU A 106 0.92 9.68 1.60
CA LEU A 106 0.04 10.23 2.63
C LEU A 106 0.78 10.30 3.96
N PRO A 107 0.82 11.48 4.59
CA PRO A 107 1.43 11.60 5.92
C PRO A 107 0.60 10.94 7.01
N ALA A 108 -0.69 10.71 6.74
CA ALA A 108 -1.64 10.13 7.67
C ALA A 108 -2.45 9.04 7.00
N TRP A 109 -2.83 8.02 7.75
CA TRP A 109 -3.70 6.97 7.24
C TRP A 109 -5.03 7.57 6.78
N SER A 110 -5.39 7.32 5.53
CA SER A 110 -6.67 7.72 4.96
C SER A 110 -7.13 6.65 3.98
N PRO A 111 -7.96 5.71 4.43
CA PRO A 111 -8.45 4.65 3.55
C PRO A 111 -9.28 5.21 2.39
N GLU A 112 -9.95 6.35 2.58
CA GLU A 112 -10.73 6.99 1.52
C GLU A 112 -9.84 7.42 0.36
N VAL A 113 -8.72 8.06 0.65
CA VAL A 113 -7.79 8.53 -0.39
C VAL A 113 -7.15 7.34 -1.10
N ILE A 114 -6.73 6.33 -0.35
CA ILE A 114 -6.11 5.14 -0.95
C ILE A 114 -7.13 4.41 -1.82
N SER A 115 -8.35 4.19 -1.33
CA SER A 115 -9.41 3.51 -2.10
C SER A 115 -9.75 4.29 -3.36
N HIS A 116 -9.78 5.64 -3.27
CA HIS A 116 -9.99 6.49 -4.45
C HIS A 116 -8.86 6.28 -5.47
N THR A 117 -7.61 6.24 -5.01
CA THR A 117 -6.46 6.01 -5.88
C THR A 117 -6.56 4.66 -6.59
N LEU A 118 -6.90 3.60 -5.85
CA LEU A 118 -7.08 2.27 -6.43
C LEU A 118 -8.19 2.27 -7.49
N SER A 119 -9.32 2.90 -7.19
CA SER A 119 -10.45 2.99 -8.11
C SER A 119 -10.10 3.77 -9.37
N LEU A 120 -9.34 4.85 -9.22
CA LEU A 120 -8.92 5.66 -10.36
C LEU A 120 -8.02 4.88 -11.29
N VAL A 121 -7.03 4.17 -10.72
CA VAL A 121 -6.15 3.30 -11.52
C VAL A 121 -6.96 2.24 -12.24
N ALA A 122 -7.89 1.59 -11.55
CA ALA A 122 -8.72 0.55 -12.15
C ALA A 122 -9.56 1.09 -13.31
N ARG A 123 -10.10 2.30 -13.17
CA ARG A 123 -10.89 2.93 -14.23
C ARG A 123 -10.03 3.28 -15.44
N LEU A 124 -8.85 3.87 -15.21
CA LEU A 124 -7.94 4.23 -16.30
C LEU A 124 -7.45 2.98 -17.03
N ASP A 125 -7.15 1.94 -16.29
CA ASP A 125 -6.74 0.66 -16.88
C ASP A 125 -7.87 0.06 -17.73
N ALA A 126 -9.08 0.04 -17.22
CA ALA A 126 -10.24 -0.46 -17.95
C ALA A 126 -10.53 0.37 -19.22
N ASP A 127 -10.22 1.66 -19.20
CA ASP A 127 -10.39 2.55 -20.33
C ASP A 127 -9.25 2.45 -21.36
N GLY A 128 -8.28 1.57 -21.14
CA GLY A 128 -7.21 1.32 -22.08
C GLY A 128 -6.01 2.23 -21.97
N TYR A 129 -5.88 2.99 -20.90
CA TYR A 129 -4.71 3.83 -20.68
C TYR A 129 -3.45 2.98 -20.53
N SER A 130 -2.34 3.44 -21.13
CA SER A 130 -1.05 2.80 -20.92
C SER A 130 -0.58 2.99 -19.48
N GLN A 131 0.34 2.14 -19.03
CA GLN A 131 0.91 2.26 -17.70
C GLN A 131 1.55 3.64 -17.49
N ALA A 132 2.29 4.13 -18.49
CA ALA A 132 2.90 5.46 -18.42
C ALA A 132 1.86 6.56 -18.27
N SER A 133 0.74 6.45 -18.98
CA SER A 133 -0.34 7.42 -18.89
C SER A 133 -1.02 7.39 -17.52
N ILE A 134 -1.25 6.20 -16.98
CA ILE A 134 -1.82 6.04 -15.63
C ILE A 134 -0.93 6.73 -14.60
N ILE A 135 0.37 6.46 -14.64
CA ILE A 135 1.33 7.06 -13.72
C ILE A 135 1.31 8.58 -13.84
N SER A 136 1.27 9.10 -15.08
CA SER A 136 1.23 10.55 -15.31
C SER A 136 -0.03 11.21 -14.74
N VAL A 137 -1.18 10.58 -14.90
CA VAL A 137 -2.44 11.11 -14.35
C VAL A 137 -2.37 11.16 -12.82
N LEU A 138 -1.89 10.11 -12.21
CA LEU A 138 -1.79 10.03 -10.75
C LEU A 138 -0.78 11.05 -10.21
N ALA A 139 0.33 11.25 -10.90
CA ALA A 139 1.33 12.24 -10.51
C ALA A 139 0.76 13.66 -10.54
N MET A 140 -0.09 13.97 -11.53
CA MET A 140 -0.75 15.26 -11.60
C MET A 140 -1.74 15.47 -10.46
N GLU A 141 -2.52 14.46 -10.11
CA GLU A 141 -3.43 14.54 -8.97
C GLU A 141 -2.70 14.70 -7.65
N GLY A 142 -1.57 14.01 -7.49
CA GLY A 142 -0.79 14.05 -6.28
C GLY A 142 -0.09 15.38 -6.02
N THR A 143 -0.02 16.26 -7.01
CA THR A 143 0.60 17.57 -6.86
C THR A 143 -0.39 18.69 -6.48
N LEU A 144 -1.63 18.35 -6.40
CA LEU A 144 -2.67 19.33 -6.07
C LEU A 144 -2.79 19.59 -4.58
#